data_1d10b4520a5339572a2caa58db47f1a8
#
_entry.id   1d10b4520a5339572a2caa58db47f1a8
#
_cell.length_a   1.000
_cell.length_b   1.000
_cell.length_c   1.000
_cell.angle_alpha   90.00
_cell.angle_beta   90.00
_cell.angle_gamma   90.00
#
_symmetry.space_group_name_H-M   'P 1'
#
loop_
_entity.id
_entity.type
_entity.pdbx_description
1 polymer ?
#
loop_
_entity_poly.entity_id
_entity_poly.type
_entity_poly.pdbx_seq_one_letter_code
_entity_poly.pdbx_strand_id
1 'polypeptide(L)'
;MQKNDNMNKELLIRSSSNNVDFALLKDGKLIEFHKDNDNTKFLVGDIYLAKIRKTMPALNAAFVNVGYKKDAFLHYHDLGPKVSTLQKFIKGISAGRIKNFSLNNYKFEEEIDKNGAISDVLSPNQSVLIQIVKEPISTKGPRVTSELSIAGRFLVLVPFSNRISISQKIEDQKEKDRLRRLVKSITPKGFGVIVRTVAKGKKVAELDRDLQNLYGRWIAMCKKLSLIHI
;
A
#
# COMPACT_ATOMS: atom_id res chain seq x y z
N MET A 1 -26.58 4.10 -44.14
CA MET A 1 -26.23 5.34 -43.41
C MET A 1 -26.27 5.02 -41.94
N GLN A 2 -25.11 4.70 -41.33
CA GLN A 2 -25.01 4.57 -39.90
C GLN A 2 -24.91 5.99 -39.30
N LYS A 3 -25.92 6.42 -38.54
CA LYS A 3 -25.85 7.60 -37.71
C LYS A 3 -24.79 7.35 -36.63
N ASN A 4 -23.65 8.03 -36.73
CA ASN A 4 -22.75 8.21 -35.60
C ASN A 4 -23.47 9.06 -34.57
N ASP A 5 -24.11 8.44 -33.58
CA ASP A 5 -24.54 9.10 -32.36
C ASP A 5 -23.26 9.48 -31.56
N ASN A 6 -22.71 10.63 -31.90
CA ASN A 6 -21.67 11.27 -31.09
C ASN A 6 -22.32 11.70 -29.76
N MET A 7 -22.44 10.74 -28.81
CA MET A 7 -22.91 11.03 -27.46
C MET A 7 -21.89 11.93 -26.76
N ASN A 8 -22.26 13.18 -26.53
CA ASN A 8 -21.40 14.15 -25.81
C ASN A 8 -21.45 13.84 -24.31
N LYS A 9 -20.32 13.36 -23.76
CA LYS A 9 -20.16 13.15 -22.31
C LYS A 9 -19.17 14.20 -21.79
N GLU A 10 -19.58 14.92 -20.75
CA GLU A 10 -18.81 15.94 -20.09
C GLU A 10 -18.58 15.55 -18.64
N LEU A 11 -17.33 15.67 -18.18
CA LEU A 11 -16.98 15.49 -16.77
C LEU A 11 -16.65 16.86 -16.19
N LEU A 12 -17.51 17.35 -15.31
CA LEU A 12 -17.27 18.57 -14.54
C LEU A 12 -16.61 18.22 -13.23
N ILE A 13 -15.50 18.90 -12.91
CA ILE A 13 -14.76 18.73 -11.65
C ILE A 13 -14.70 20.08 -10.96
N ARG A 14 -15.25 20.16 -9.75
CA ARG A 14 -15.17 21.31 -8.88
C ARG A 14 -14.31 20.97 -7.67
N SER A 15 -13.15 21.61 -7.54
CA SER A 15 -12.27 21.48 -6.39
C SER A 15 -12.42 22.67 -5.45
N SER A 16 -12.58 22.40 -4.17
CA SER A 16 -12.53 23.36 -3.07
C SER A 16 -11.49 22.93 -2.03
N SER A 17 -11.25 23.71 -0.99
CA SER A 17 -10.25 23.40 0.04
C SER A 17 -10.48 22.07 0.76
N ASN A 18 -11.73 21.59 0.84
CA ASN A 18 -12.10 20.41 1.64
C ASN A 18 -12.94 19.36 0.88
N ASN A 19 -13.28 19.61 -0.38
CA ASN A 19 -14.12 18.70 -1.17
C ASN A 19 -13.76 18.78 -2.65
N VAL A 20 -13.93 17.66 -3.33
CA VAL A 20 -13.93 17.59 -4.79
C VAL A 20 -15.27 17.02 -5.24
N ASP A 21 -16.01 17.79 -6.03
CA ASP A 21 -17.27 17.36 -6.61
C ASP A 21 -17.05 16.93 -8.05
N PHE A 22 -17.57 15.78 -8.44
CA PHE A 22 -17.53 15.24 -9.81
C PHE A 22 -18.96 15.12 -10.33
N ALA A 23 -19.24 15.69 -11.49
CA ALA A 23 -20.52 15.53 -12.16
C ALA A 23 -20.30 15.01 -13.60
N LEU A 24 -20.88 13.87 -13.92
CA LEU A 24 -20.91 13.33 -15.27
C LEU A 24 -22.20 13.75 -15.95
N LEU A 25 -22.07 14.48 -17.05
CA LEU A 25 -23.20 14.87 -17.90
C LEU A 25 -23.19 14.05 -19.18
N LYS A 26 -24.38 13.79 -19.72
CA LYS A 26 -24.61 13.25 -21.05
C LYS A 26 -25.64 14.17 -21.75
N ASP A 27 -25.22 14.73 -22.87
CA ASP A 27 -26.05 15.67 -23.64
C ASP A 27 -26.64 16.80 -22.77
N GLY A 28 -25.80 17.38 -21.87
CA GLY A 28 -26.17 18.43 -20.93
C GLY A 28 -27.03 18.00 -19.73
N LYS A 29 -27.36 16.70 -19.60
CA LYS A 29 -28.13 16.16 -18.46
C LYS A 29 -27.20 15.47 -17.47
N LEU A 30 -27.38 15.75 -16.17
CA LEU A 30 -26.64 15.08 -15.10
C LEU A 30 -27.00 13.59 -15.04
N ILE A 31 -25.99 12.72 -15.19
CA ILE A 31 -26.15 11.27 -15.07
C ILE A 31 -25.67 10.78 -13.72
N GLU A 32 -24.53 11.31 -13.25
CA GLU A 32 -23.88 10.84 -12.04
C GLU A 32 -23.27 12.02 -11.31
N PHE A 33 -23.45 12.06 -9.99
CA PHE A 33 -22.81 13.05 -9.12
C PHE A 33 -22.09 12.33 -8.00
N HIS A 34 -20.81 12.67 -7.82
CA HIS A 34 -19.97 12.13 -6.78
C HIS A 34 -19.34 13.26 -6.00
N LYS A 35 -19.33 13.13 -4.68
CA LYS A 35 -18.68 14.08 -3.79
C LYS A 35 -17.60 13.37 -3.00
N ASP A 36 -16.38 13.77 -3.18
CA ASP A 36 -15.25 13.31 -2.40
C ASP A 36 -14.91 14.35 -1.33
N ASN A 37 -14.90 13.95 -0.07
CA ASN A 37 -14.59 14.80 1.07
C ASN A 37 -13.18 14.46 1.54
N ASP A 38 -12.29 15.46 1.68
CA ASP A 38 -10.91 15.32 2.18
C ASP A 38 -10.80 14.65 3.57
N ASN A 39 -11.91 14.50 4.29
CA ASN A 39 -11.98 13.84 5.60
C ASN A 39 -12.22 12.32 5.53
N THR A 40 -12.06 11.69 4.37
CA THR A 40 -12.19 10.24 4.26
C THR A 40 -11.01 9.56 4.93
N LYS A 41 -11.26 8.99 6.10
CA LYS A 41 -10.36 8.07 6.80
C LYS A 41 -10.48 6.69 6.15
N PHE A 42 -9.43 5.90 6.24
CA PHE A 42 -9.38 4.51 5.74
C PHE A 42 -9.34 4.40 4.20
N LEU A 43 -8.61 5.31 3.55
CA LEU A 43 -8.36 5.27 2.13
C LEU A 43 -7.41 4.12 1.75
N VAL A 44 -7.54 3.63 0.52
CA VAL A 44 -6.58 2.65 -0.03
C VAL A 44 -5.15 3.21 0.04
N GLY A 45 -4.25 2.42 0.65
CA GLY A 45 -2.85 2.81 0.87
C GLY A 45 -2.57 3.38 2.26
N ASP A 46 -3.57 3.76 3.05
CA ASP A 46 -3.38 4.19 4.43
C ASP A 46 -2.81 3.06 5.28
N ILE A 47 -1.85 3.41 6.16
CA ILE A 47 -1.17 2.46 7.04
C ILE A 47 -1.54 2.75 8.49
N TYR A 48 -1.95 1.72 9.22
CA TYR A 48 -2.36 1.79 10.62
C TYR A 48 -1.57 0.81 11.49
N LEU A 49 -1.16 1.26 12.68
CA LEU A 49 -0.80 0.34 13.75
C LEU A 49 -2.09 -0.05 14.47
N ALA A 50 -2.47 -1.31 14.38
CA ALA A 50 -3.77 -1.81 14.82
C ALA A 50 -3.60 -3.01 15.75
N LYS A 51 -4.67 -3.39 16.47
CA LYS A 51 -4.68 -4.58 17.33
C LYS A 51 -5.56 -5.67 16.75
N ILE A 52 -5.07 -6.91 16.78
CA ILE A 52 -5.87 -8.08 16.44
C ILE A 52 -6.98 -8.21 17.50
N ARG A 53 -8.24 -8.17 17.08
CA ARG A 53 -9.37 -8.37 17.97
C ARG A 53 -9.63 -9.86 18.20
N LYS A 54 -9.68 -10.63 17.11
CA LYS A 54 -9.85 -12.10 17.15
C LYS A 54 -9.33 -12.74 15.87
N THR A 55 -8.93 -13.99 16.00
CA THR A 55 -8.65 -14.87 14.85
C THR A 55 -9.85 -15.75 14.55
N MET A 56 -10.04 -16.10 13.28
CA MET A 56 -11.12 -16.95 12.77
C MET A 56 -10.51 -18.09 11.94
N PRO A 57 -10.12 -19.20 12.57
CA PRO A 57 -9.46 -20.32 11.88
C PRO A 57 -10.27 -20.86 10.68
N ALA A 58 -11.60 -20.95 10.82
CA ALA A 58 -12.47 -21.43 9.74
C ALA A 58 -12.41 -20.57 8.45
N LEU A 59 -12.04 -19.30 8.57
CA LEU A 59 -11.86 -18.38 7.43
C LEU A 59 -10.38 -18.17 7.11
N ASN A 60 -9.48 -18.77 7.85
CA ASN A 60 -8.05 -18.47 7.84
C ASN A 60 -7.75 -16.96 7.84
N ALA A 61 -8.40 -16.22 8.74
CA ALA A 61 -8.41 -14.76 8.77
C ALA A 61 -8.40 -14.20 10.20
N ALA A 62 -8.09 -12.92 10.33
CA ALA A 62 -8.20 -12.16 11.58
C ALA A 62 -9.08 -10.92 11.38
N PHE A 63 -9.76 -10.52 12.44
CA PHE A 63 -10.42 -9.22 12.55
C PHE A 63 -9.54 -8.26 13.32
N VAL A 64 -9.34 -7.07 12.75
CA VAL A 64 -8.35 -6.09 13.21
C VAL A 64 -9.05 -4.79 13.55
N ASN A 65 -8.83 -4.29 14.74
CA ASN A 65 -9.36 -3.00 15.18
C ASN A 65 -8.46 -1.86 14.64
N VAL A 66 -8.96 -1.13 13.67
CA VAL A 66 -8.32 0.03 13.02
C VAL A 66 -8.91 1.36 13.49
N GLY A 67 -9.83 1.35 14.48
CA GLY A 67 -10.55 2.55 14.91
C GLY A 67 -11.76 2.92 14.04
N TYR A 68 -12.17 2.05 13.12
CA TYR A 68 -13.42 2.17 12.37
C TYR A 68 -14.56 1.44 13.10
N LYS A 69 -15.84 1.82 12.81
CA LYS A 69 -17.04 1.19 13.45
C LYS A 69 -17.13 -0.32 13.24
N LYS A 70 -16.48 -0.87 12.21
CA LYS A 70 -16.39 -2.30 11.91
C LYS A 70 -14.94 -2.69 11.83
N ASP A 71 -14.59 -3.87 12.36
CA ASP A 71 -13.25 -4.39 12.29
C ASP A 71 -12.80 -4.62 10.84
N ALA A 72 -11.55 -4.36 10.56
CA ALA A 72 -10.93 -4.66 9.30
C ALA A 72 -10.73 -6.17 9.14
N PHE A 73 -10.79 -6.67 7.91
CA PHE A 73 -10.59 -8.07 7.57
C PHE A 73 -9.19 -8.30 7.01
N LEU A 74 -8.42 -9.18 7.67
CA LEU A 74 -7.07 -9.57 7.30
C LEU A 74 -7.03 -11.07 7.04
N HIS A 75 -6.98 -11.48 5.79
CA HIS A 75 -6.86 -12.88 5.41
C HIS A 75 -5.41 -13.36 5.52
N TYR A 76 -5.18 -14.67 5.74
CA TYR A 76 -3.83 -15.24 5.83
C TYR A 76 -2.94 -14.89 4.64
N HIS A 77 -3.46 -15.01 3.42
CA HIS A 77 -2.71 -14.65 2.21
C HIS A 77 -2.41 -13.15 2.05
N ASP A 78 -3.07 -12.29 2.84
CA ASP A 78 -2.81 -10.85 2.87
C ASP A 78 -1.74 -10.48 3.93
N LEU A 79 -1.18 -11.47 4.67
CA LEU A 79 -0.09 -11.21 5.62
C LEU A 79 1.23 -10.86 4.93
N GLY A 80 1.45 -11.41 3.74
CA GLY A 80 2.73 -11.37 3.06
C GLY A 80 3.78 -12.30 3.70
N PRO A 81 4.76 -12.75 2.92
CA PRO A 81 5.73 -13.76 3.37
C PRO A 81 6.64 -13.26 4.50
N LYS A 82 6.86 -11.95 4.61
CA LYS A 82 7.78 -11.33 5.57
C LYS A 82 7.09 -10.71 6.79
N VAL A 83 5.87 -11.13 7.11
CA VAL A 83 5.12 -10.61 8.28
C VAL A 83 5.87 -10.78 9.60
N SER A 84 6.57 -11.90 9.82
CA SER A 84 7.39 -12.14 11.02
C SER A 84 8.51 -11.11 11.14
N THR A 85 9.19 -10.80 10.02
CA THR A 85 10.21 -9.75 9.95
C THR A 85 9.63 -8.38 10.29
N LEU A 86 8.48 -8.03 9.70
CA LEU A 86 7.78 -6.77 9.97
C LEU A 86 7.40 -6.65 11.45
N GLN A 87 6.82 -7.69 12.05
CA GLN A 87 6.45 -7.70 13.47
C GLN A 87 7.65 -7.50 14.39
N LYS A 88 8.76 -8.20 14.12
CA LYS A 88 10.01 -8.04 14.90
C LYS A 88 10.57 -6.64 14.77
N PHE A 89 10.53 -6.07 13.57
CA PHE A 89 10.98 -4.70 13.30
C PHE A 89 10.15 -3.67 14.09
N ILE A 90 8.82 -3.78 14.06
CA ILE A 90 7.91 -2.89 14.80
C ILE A 90 8.15 -2.99 16.31
N LYS A 91 8.22 -4.22 16.85
CA LYS A 91 8.55 -4.43 18.26
C LYS A 91 9.91 -3.82 18.65
N GLY A 92 10.89 -3.88 17.76
CA GLY A 92 12.21 -3.26 17.95
C GLY A 92 12.14 -1.73 17.97
N ILE A 93 11.34 -1.11 17.11
CA ILE A 93 11.11 0.33 17.09
C ILE A 93 10.40 0.78 18.37
N SER A 94 9.27 0.16 18.72
CA SER A 94 8.47 0.52 19.90
C SER A 94 9.24 0.34 21.21
N ALA A 95 10.17 -0.62 21.26
CA ALA A 95 11.06 -0.83 22.41
C ALA A 95 12.31 0.08 22.40
N GLY A 96 12.44 1.02 21.44
CA GLY A 96 13.60 1.92 21.31
C GLY A 96 14.91 1.24 20.91
N ARG A 97 14.89 -0.06 20.57
CA ARG A 97 16.09 -0.83 20.15
C ARG A 97 16.50 -0.52 18.73
N ILE A 98 15.56 -0.16 17.85
CA ILE A 98 15.82 0.23 16.48
C ILE A 98 15.64 1.75 16.37
N LYS A 99 16.74 2.48 16.24
CA LYS A 99 16.79 3.94 16.08
C LYS A 99 17.11 4.33 14.63
N ASN A 100 17.82 3.47 13.92
CA ASN A 100 18.07 3.63 12.48
C ASN A 100 17.08 2.76 11.71
N PHE A 101 16.21 3.39 10.94
CA PHE A 101 15.12 2.75 10.19
C PHE A 101 15.55 2.26 8.80
N SER A 102 16.86 2.26 8.51
CA SER A 102 17.43 1.63 7.34
C SER A 102 17.35 0.10 7.48
N LEU A 103 17.00 -0.58 6.40
CA LEU A 103 16.98 -2.04 6.34
C LEU A 103 18.29 -2.65 5.83
N ASN A 104 19.34 -1.84 5.60
CA ASN A 104 20.61 -2.22 4.97
C ASN A 104 21.23 -3.25 5.87
N ASN A 105 21.31 -3.83 6.68
CA ASN A 105 21.91 -4.90 7.47
C ASN A 105 20.86 -5.55 8.41
N TYR A 106 19.58 -5.28 8.16
CA TYR A 106 18.54 -5.89 8.96
C TYR A 106 18.39 -7.37 8.60
N LYS A 107 18.51 -8.25 9.58
CA LYS A 107 18.36 -9.69 9.38
C LYS A 107 16.86 -10.02 9.27
N PHE A 108 16.47 -10.53 8.12
CA PHE A 108 15.09 -10.98 7.89
C PHE A 108 14.85 -12.32 8.56
N GLU A 109 13.66 -12.48 9.10
CA GLU A 109 13.16 -13.77 9.59
C GLU A 109 12.78 -14.67 8.40
N GLU A 110 12.62 -15.96 8.67
CA GLU A 110 12.08 -16.92 7.71
C GLU A 110 10.70 -16.48 7.23
N GLU A 111 10.39 -16.85 5.99
CA GLU A 111 9.08 -16.59 5.42
C GLU A 111 8.04 -17.52 6.06
N ILE A 112 6.82 -17.02 6.24
CA ILE A 112 5.72 -17.86 6.69
C ILE A 112 5.34 -18.86 5.59
N ASP A 113 4.85 -20.05 5.99
CA ASP A 113 4.36 -21.02 5.04
C ASP A 113 3.15 -20.46 4.27
N LYS A 114 3.11 -20.68 2.95
CA LYS A 114 1.99 -20.23 2.11
C LYS A 114 0.67 -20.90 2.47
N ASN A 115 0.73 -22.12 2.98
CA ASN A 115 -0.43 -22.94 3.36
C ASN A 115 -0.65 -23.00 4.87
N GLY A 116 -0.03 -22.08 5.63
CA GLY A 116 -0.14 -22.01 7.07
C GLY A 116 -1.50 -21.50 7.57
N ALA A 117 -1.66 -21.46 8.88
CA ALA A 117 -2.87 -20.96 9.52
C ALA A 117 -2.64 -19.58 10.16
N ILE A 118 -3.68 -18.75 10.16
CA ILE A 118 -3.64 -17.39 10.73
C ILE A 118 -3.29 -17.42 12.23
N SER A 119 -3.75 -18.44 12.96
CA SER A 119 -3.50 -18.65 14.39
C SER A 119 -2.04 -18.94 14.73
N ASP A 120 -1.25 -19.44 13.76
CA ASP A 120 0.17 -19.73 13.97
C ASP A 120 1.03 -18.46 13.91
N VAL A 121 0.51 -17.42 13.28
CA VAL A 121 1.22 -16.16 13.03
C VAL A 121 0.70 -15.01 13.89
N LEU A 122 -0.61 -14.95 14.15
CA LEU A 122 -1.27 -13.87 14.85
C LEU A 122 -2.05 -14.35 16.06
N SER A 123 -1.96 -13.57 17.15
CA SER A 123 -2.70 -13.82 18.39
C SER A 123 -3.61 -12.60 18.72
N PRO A 124 -4.73 -12.82 19.42
CA PRO A 124 -5.57 -11.74 19.93
C PRO A 124 -4.76 -10.74 20.76
N ASN A 125 -5.14 -9.46 20.69
CA ASN A 125 -4.47 -8.31 21.33
C ASN A 125 -3.06 -7.98 20.81
N GLN A 126 -2.52 -8.75 19.88
CA GLN A 126 -1.25 -8.45 19.24
C GLN A 126 -1.37 -7.19 18.36
N SER A 127 -0.36 -6.29 18.46
CA SER A 127 -0.23 -5.15 17.56
C SER A 127 0.32 -5.60 16.21
N VAL A 128 -0.27 -5.10 15.13
CA VAL A 128 0.12 -5.38 13.76
C VAL A 128 0.07 -4.10 12.93
N LEU A 129 1.05 -3.92 12.03
CA LEU A 129 1.03 -2.85 11.04
C LEU A 129 0.32 -3.35 9.79
N ILE A 130 -0.72 -2.63 9.40
CA ILE A 130 -1.56 -3.02 8.25
C ILE A 130 -1.78 -1.85 7.32
N GLN A 131 -2.06 -2.17 6.07
CA GLN A 131 -2.40 -1.22 5.02
C GLN A 131 -3.78 -1.52 4.44
N ILE A 132 -4.57 -0.48 4.21
CA ILE A 132 -5.89 -0.59 3.58
C ILE A 132 -5.70 -0.96 2.10
N VAL A 133 -6.34 -2.04 1.66
CA VAL A 133 -6.36 -2.47 0.25
C VAL A 133 -7.74 -2.33 -0.38
N LYS A 134 -8.79 -2.31 0.45
CA LYS A 134 -10.15 -1.93 0.03
C LYS A 134 -10.81 -1.14 1.15
N GLU A 135 -11.42 -0.06 0.77
CA GLU A 135 -12.17 0.82 1.68
C GLU A 135 -13.38 0.12 2.28
N PRO A 136 -13.87 0.58 3.45
CA PRO A 136 -15.07 0.04 4.03
C PRO A 136 -16.28 0.30 3.11
N ILE A 137 -17.12 -0.72 2.90
CA ILE A 137 -18.30 -0.62 2.04
C ILE A 137 -19.54 -1.03 2.84
N SER A 138 -20.54 -0.14 2.94
CA SER A 138 -21.81 -0.39 3.59
C SER A 138 -21.66 -0.95 5.02
N THR A 139 -21.98 -2.22 5.23
CA THR A 139 -21.93 -2.90 6.54
C THR A 139 -20.60 -3.61 6.81
N LYS A 140 -19.67 -3.64 5.84
CA LYS A 140 -18.40 -4.34 5.94
C LYS A 140 -17.27 -3.38 6.29
N GLY A 141 -16.37 -3.82 7.18
CA GLY A 141 -15.11 -3.12 7.46
C GLY A 141 -14.13 -3.18 6.29
N PRO A 142 -13.03 -2.41 6.34
CA PRO A 142 -12.05 -2.39 5.28
C PRO A 142 -11.34 -3.74 5.16
N ARG A 143 -10.84 -4.08 3.96
CA ARG A 143 -9.89 -5.17 3.78
C ARG A 143 -8.48 -4.63 3.89
N VAL A 144 -7.62 -5.35 4.57
CA VAL A 144 -6.25 -4.92 4.87
C VAL A 144 -5.22 -6.00 4.55
N THR A 145 -3.98 -5.56 4.37
CA THR A 145 -2.80 -6.42 4.20
C THR A 145 -1.71 -6.01 5.18
N SER A 146 -0.81 -6.90 5.56
CA SER A 146 0.45 -6.56 6.22
C SER A 146 1.65 -6.55 5.28
N GLU A 147 1.46 -6.83 4.00
CA GLU A 147 2.47 -6.60 2.97
C GLU A 147 2.45 -5.12 2.55
N LEU A 148 3.27 -4.32 3.23
CA LEU A 148 3.28 -2.87 3.04
C LEU A 148 3.88 -2.48 1.70
N SER A 149 3.29 -1.46 1.09
CA SER A 149 3.80 -0.85 -0.14
C SER A 149 3.59 0.67 -0.12
N ILE A 150 4.58 1.42 -0.58
CA ILE A 150 4.51 2.88 -0.64
C ILE A 150 4.52 3.29 -2.10
N ALA A 151 3.35 3.72 -2.60
CA ALA A 151 3.17 4.06 -4.00
C ALA A 151 3.65 5.48 -4.31
N GLY A 152 4.48 5.59 -5.36
CA GLY A 152 4.92 6.82 -6.00
C GLY A 152 4.32 6.98 -7.40
N ARG A 153 4.86 7.97 -8.11
CA ARG A 153 4.45 8.23 -9.49
C ARG A 153 4.95 7.14 -10.43
N PHE A 154 6.24 6.82 -10.37
CA PHE A 154 6.92 5.88 -11.26
C PHE A 154 7.20 4.54 -10.61
N LEU A 155 7.37 4.51 -9.31
CA LEU A 155 7.81 3.36 -8.53
C LEU A 155 6.84 3.07 -7.39
N VAL A 156 6.86 1.81 -6.92
CA VAL A 156 6.27 1.41 -5.64
C VAL A 156 7.38 0.79 -4.81
N LEU A 157 7.63 1.32 -3.62
CA LEU A 157 8.63 0.81 -2.68
C LEU A 157 8.02 -0.26 -1.79
N VAL A 158 8.67 -1.41 -1.68
CA VAL A 158 8.21 -2.56 -0.87
C VAL A 158 9.26 -2.88 0.18
N PRO A 159 9.02 -2.58 1.46
CA PRO A 159 9.94 -2.90 2.54
C PRO A 159 10.14 -4.43 2.71
N PHE A 160 11.27 -4.84 3.28
CA PHE A 160 11.64 -6.23 3.57
C PHE A 160 11.67 -7.14 2.33
N SER A 161 11.98 -6.55 1.18
CA SER A 161 12.08 -7.26 -0.09
C SER A 161 13.39 -6.87 -0.78
N ASN A 162 13.88 -7.74 -1.67
CA ASN A 162 15.00 -7.42 -2.57
C ASN A 162 14.58 -7.58 -4.04
N ARG A 163 13.27 -7.74 -4.28
CA ARG A 163 12.73 -8.04 -5.60
C ARG A 163 12.49 -6.78 -6.40
N ILE A 164 12.94 -6.76 -7.65
CA ILE A 164 12.61 -5.70 -8.60
C ILE A 164 11.68 -6.29 -9.66
N SER A 165 10.46 -5.78 -9.71
CA SER A 165 9.43 -6.16 -10.66
C SER A 165 9.14 -5.01 -11.61
N ILE A 166 8.92 -5.34 -12.89
CA ILE A 166 8.58 -4.35 -13.92
C ILE A 166 7.14 -4.62 -14.38
N SER A 167 6.36 -3.57 -14.57
CA SER A 167 4.99 -3.68 -15.07
C SER A 167 4.94 -4.50 -16.37
N GLN A 168 4.07 -5.49 -16.41
CA GLN A 168 3.87 -6.33 -17.60
C GLN A 168 3.38 -5.54 -18.81
N LYS A 169 2.72 -4.40 -18.59
CA LYS A 169 2.24 -3.49 -19.65
C LYS A 169 3.38 -2.77 -20.41
N ILE A 170 4.62 -2.87 -19.95
CA ILE A 170 5.79 -2.46 -20.72
C ILE A 170 6.18 -3.69 -21.56
N GLU A 171 5.89 -3.72 -22.84
CA GLU A 171 6.10 -4.89 -23.69
C GLU A 171 7.55 -5.03 -24.16
N ASP A 172 8.23 -3.90 -24.43
CA ASP A 172 9.60 -3.87 -24.92
C ASP A 172 10.58 -4.45 -23.87
N GLN A 173 11.21 -5.56 -24.23
CA GLN A 173 12.17 -6.25 -23.35
C GLN A 173 13.45 -5.42 -23.11
N LYS A 174 13.93 -4.68 -24.11
CA LYS A 174 15.11 -3.80 -23.96
C LYS A 174 14.84 -2.71 -22.91
N GLU A 175 13.64 -2.14 -22.94
CA GLU A 175 13.21 -1.14 -21.97
C GLU A 175 13.01 -1.75 -20.56
N LYS A 176 12.45 -2.95 -20.44
CA LYS A 176 12.38 -3.66 -19.15
C LYS A 176 13.78 -3.85 -18.55
N ASP A 177 14.73 -4.29 -19.34
CA ASP A 177 16.10 -4.57 -18.87
C ASP A 177 16.84 -3.26 -18.53
N ARG A 178 16.60 -2.19 -19.29
CA ARG A 178 17.11 -0.86 -18.99
C ARG A 178 16.59 -0.36 -17.64
N LEU A 179 15.26 -0.39 -17.45
CA LEU A 179 14.61 0.05 -16.22
C LEU A 179 15.05 -0.79 -15.01
N ARG A 180 15.17 -2.12 -15.18
CA ARG A 180 15.66 -3.02 -14.12
C ARG A 180 17.06 -2.65 -13.67
N ARG A 181 17.98 -2.40 -14.60
CA ARG A 181 19.37 -1.98 -14.28
C ARG A 181 19.39 -0.64 -13.55
N LEU A 182 18.66 0.36 -14.07
CA LEU A 182 18.60 1.69 -13.45
C LEU A 182 18.03 1.63 -12.03
N VAL A 183 16.89 0.96 -11.84
CA VAL A 183 16.25 0.87 -10.52
C VAL A 183 17.10 0.07 -9.55
N LYS A 184 17.76 -1.02 -10.02
CA LYS A 184 18.67 -1.81 -9.19
C LYS A 184 19.85 -0.98 -8.64
N SER A 185 20.36 -0.03 -9.42
CA SER A 185 21.50 0.80 -9.01
C SER A 185 21.17 1.84 -7.94
N ILE A 186 19.89 2.24 -7.82
CA ILE A 186 19.45 3.28 -6.88
C ILE A 186 18.67 2.72 -5.68
N THR A 187 18.17 1.48 -5.75
CA THR A 187 17.32 0.91 -4.70
C THR A 187 18.13 0.61 -3.43
N PRO A 188 17.72 1.11 -2.26
CA PRO A 188 18.38 0.78 -0.99
C PRO A 188 18.25 -0.71 -0.66
N LYS A 189 19.24 -1.28 -0.01
CA LYS A 189 19.21 -2.68 0.44
C LYS A 189 18.06 -2.91 1.42
N GLY A 190 17.42 -4.07 1.32
CA GLY A 190 16.26 -4.43 2.13
C GLY A 190 14.92 -3.92 1.60
N PHE A 191 14.94 -3.26 0.44
CA PHE A 191 13.74 -2.83 -0.26
C PHE A 191 13.61 -3.46 -1.63
N GLY A 192 12.40 -3.87 -1.97
CA GLY A 192 12.00 -4.19 -3.33
C GLY A 192 11.34 -2.99 -4.00
N VAL A 193 11.28 -3.04 -5.33
CA VAL A 193 10.65 -1.98 -6.12
C VAL A 193 9.80 -2.59 -7.24
N ILE A 194 8.59 -2.05 -7.40
CA ILE A 194 7.74 -2.32 -8.55
C ILE A 194 7.77 -1.08 -9.45
N VAL A 195 8.22 -1.27 -10.70
CA VAL A 195 8.28 -0.22 -11.71
C VAL A 195 6.94 -0.14 -12.44
N ARG A 196 6.30 1.03 -12.39
CA ARG A 196 5.00 1.27 -13.03
C ARG A 196 5.16 1.56 -14.51
N THR A 197 4.08 1.41 -15.27
CA THR A 197 4.07 1.64 -16.73
C THR A 197 4.52 3.05 -17.12
N VAL A 198 4.14 4.05 -16.31
CA VAL A 198 4.50 5.46 -16.53
C VAL A 198 6.01 5.78 -16.38
N ALA A 199 6.79 4.81 -15.91
CA ALA A 199 8.26 4.90 -15.84
C ALA A 199 8.94 4.66 -17.19
N LYS A 200 8.20 4.19 -18.22
CA LYS A 200 8.74 3.97 -19.58
C LYS A 200 9.37 5.26 -20.11
N GLY A 201 10.61 5.14 -20.62
CA GLY A 201 11.38 6.25 -21.18
C GLY A 201 11.97 7.24 -20.16
N LYS A 202 11.73 7.05 -18.86
CA LYS A 202 12.22 7.96 -17.81
C LYS A 202 13.71 7.82 -17.60
N LYS A 203 14.35 8.96 -17.25
CA LYS A 203 15.78 9.03 -16.89
C LYS A 203 15.98 8.59 -15.43
N VAL A 204 17.19 8.14 -15.12
CA VAL A 204 17.54 7.70 -13.76
C VAL A 204 17.27 8.77 -12.70
N ALA A 205 17.54 10.04 -12.99
CA ALA A 205 17.31 11.14 -12.06
C ALA A 205 15.83 11.34 -11.68
N GLU A 206 14.89 11.04 -12.60
CA GLU A 206 13.45 11.11 -12.31
C GLU A 206 13.02 9.95 -11.42
N LEU A 207 13.55 8.75 -11.68
CA LEU A 207 13.27 7.55 -10.89
C LEU A 207 13.90 7.66 -9.49
N ASP A 208 15.11 8.18 -9.39
CA ASP A 208 15.79 8.38 -8.11
C ASP A 208 15.05 9.39 -7.23
N ARG A 209 14.61 10.52 -7.81
CA ARG A 209 13.82 11.51 -7.07
C ARG A 209 12.52 10.91 -6.51
N ASP A 210 11.81 10.09 -7.30
CA ASP A 210 10.61 9.39 -6.84
C ASP A 210 10.94 8.42 -5.71
N LEU A 211 12.02 7.64 -5.86
CA LEU A 211 12.48 6.69 -4.87
C LEU A 211 12.89 7.35 -3.55
N GLN A 212 13.64 8.45 -3.60
CA GLN A 212 14.04 9.20 -2.40
C GLN A 212 12.82 9.74 -1.64
N ASN A 213 11.80 10.20 -2.35
CA ASN A 213 10.54 10.63 -1.73
C ASN A 213 9.85 9.45 -1.02
N LEU A 214 9.76 8.28 -1.67
CA LEU A 214 9.17 7.07 -1.08
C LEU A 214 9.95 6.60 0.15
N TYR A 215 11.28 6.61 0.08
CA TYR A 215 12.14 6.27 1.21
C TYR A 215 11.97 7.26 2.37
N GLY A 216 11.85 8.56 2.08
CA GLY A 216 11.55 9.59 3.07
C GLY A 216 10.21 9.34 3.79
N ARG A 217 9.17 8.90 3.05
CA ARG A 217 7.86 8.49 3.63
C ARG A 217 7.98 7.27 4.55
N TRP A 218 8.79 6.28 4.17
CA TRP A 218 9.13 5.15 5.04
C TRP A 218 9.75 5.59 6.36
N ILE A 219 10.78 6.43 6.29
CA ILE A 219 11.48 6.95 7.48
C ILE A 219 10.52 7.76 8.37
N ALA A 220 9.67 8.61 7.77
CA ALA A 220 8.68 9.39 8.50
C ALA A 220 7.64 8.50 9.22
N MET A 221 7.19 7.43 8.58
CA MET A 221 6.30 6.43 9.19
C MET A 221 6.99 5.74 10.39
N CYS A 222 8.23 5.28 10.23
CA CYS A 222 8.98 4.64 11.31
C CYS A 222 9.24 5.60 12.49
N LYS A 223 9.51 6.88 12.23
CA LYS A 223 9.60 7.92 13.28
C LYS A 223 8.29 8.06 14.05
N LYS A 224 7.14 8.09 13.35
CA LYS A 224 5.83 8.12 14.02
C LYS A 224 5.63 6.88 14.91
N LEU A 225 5.99 5.69 14.42
CA LEU A 225 5.90 4.45 15.21
C LEU A 225 6.76 4.49 16.46
N SER A 226 7.94 5.11 16.42
CA SER A 226 8.83 5.23 17.58
C SER A 226 8.29 6.15 18.70
N LEU A 227 7.30 6.97 18.40
CA LEU A 227 6.63 7.86 19.34
C LEU A 227 5.38 7.22 19.97
N ILE A 228 4.93 6.07 19.49
CA ILE A 228 3.78 5.35 20.01
C ILE A 228 4.28 4.40 21.11
N HIS A 229 3.99 4.74 22.36
CA HIS A 229 4.17 3.83 23.48
C HIS A 229 3.01 2.82 23.48
N ILE A 230 3.33 1.56 23.22
CA ILE A 230 2.38 0.43 23.21
C ILE A 230 2.34 -0.23 24.58
#